data_eca6b51e7d6c4ae431f74184a38be891
#
_entry.id   eca6b51e7d6c4ae431f74184a38be891
#
_cell.length_a   1.000
_cell.length_b   1.000
_cell.length_c   1.000
_cell.angle_alpha   90.00
_cell.angle_beta   90.00
_cell.angle_gamma   90.00
#
_symmetry.space_group_name_H-M   'P 1'
#
loop_
_entity.id
_entity.type
_entity.pdbx_description
1 polymer ?
#
loop_
_entity_poly.entity_id
_entity_poly.type
_entity_poly.pdbx_seq_one_letter_code
_entity_poly.pdbx_strand_id
1 'polypeptide(L)'
;MSIQETIAPLGHTIIALSAPPTDLAETTAWIDHLNSVSDAINQKPAIIVIPFSDVEAAEEFAAQAPVETSYRVVCVCYHGAYGQEPELAAAMAAALADSNDPALPFNGVNLGGINAVEDQYKLTFERIEAALNHGVCMIDTGADGKPEIVRAVSTYRVNPDSGLDDDLMLDINGALVIDYTRKVLRADLAKERRRKNTAAQRRNVRSIILKRLTQLDDAEILQDVRDNADQLTVTADQTDRYRVNAKIPANWVRGMHVIAGTIDVY
;
A
#
# COMPACT_ATOMS: atom_id res chain seq x y z
N MET A 1 -2.92 11.56 25.90
CA MET A 1 -3.22 11.61 24.46
C MET A 1 -2.06 10.96 23.75
N SER A 2 -2.28 9.88 23.01
CA SER A 2 -1.23 9.20 22.29
C SER A 2 -0.83 9.99 21.02
N ILE A 3 0.31 9.63 20.41
CA ILE A 3 0.73 10.24 19.14
C ILE A 3 -0.35 9.97 18.07
N GLN A 4 -0.86 8.75 18.00
CA GLN A 4 -1.89 8.33 17.06
C GLN A 4 -3.17 9.19 17.18
N GLU A 5 -3.65 9.44 18.40
CA GLU A 5 -4.80 10.33 18.65
C GLU A 5 -4.54 11.76 18.18
N THR A 6 -3.31 12.24 18.33
CA THR A 6 -2.92 13.61 17.93
C THR A 6 -2.90 13.77 16.42
N ILE A 7 -2.39 12.77 15.67
CA ILE A 7 -2.24 12.86 14.21
C ILE A 7 -3.49 12.44 13.43
N ALA A 8 -4.40 11.65 14.02
CA ALA A 8 -5.61 11.15 13.35
C ALA A 8 -6.45 12.25 12.67
N PRO A 9 -6.71 13.42 13.29
CA PRO A 9 -7.47 14.48 12.64
C PRO A 9 -6.73 15.17 11.49
N LEU A 10 -5.39 15.06 11.41
CA LEU A 10 -4.56 15.79 10.44
C LEU A 10 -4.60 15.16 9.03
N GLY A 11 -4.84 13.85 8.94
CA GLY A 11 -5.00 13.15 7.65
C GLY A 11 -3.70 12.98 6.88
N HIS A 12 -2.62 12.62 7.59
CA HIS A 12 -1.35 12.24 6.96
C HIS A 12 -1.55 10.95 6.15
N THR A 13 -1.09 10.93 4.91
CA THR A 13 -1.23 9.78 4.00
C THR A 13 -0.06 8.81 4.12
N ILE A 14 1.13 9.29 4.47
CA ILE A 14 2.32 8.47 4.70
C ILE A 14 2.96 8.92 5.99
N ILE A 15 3.27 7.96 6.86
CA ILE A 15 3.85 8.17 8.18
C ILE A 15 5.18 7.43 8.22
N ALA A 16 6.29 8.13 8.40
CA ALA A 16 7.61 7.52 8.59
C ALA A 16 7.93 7.46 10.08
N LEU A 17 8.25 6.28 10.60
CA LEU A 17 8.80 6.14 11.95
C LEU A 17 10.31 6.27 11.91
N SER A 18 10.91 6.83 12.96
CA SER A 18 12.36 6.93 13.10
C SER A 18 13.00 5.62 13.58
N ALA A 19 12.20 4.72 14.14
CA ALA A 19 12.62 3.41 14.63
C ALA A 19 11.41 2.48 14.68
N PRO A 20 11.61 1.15 14.71
CA PRO A 20 10.52 0.20 14.93
C PRO A 20 9.84 0.42 16.28
N PRO A 21 8.53 0.09 16.40
CA PRO A 21 7.85 0.04 17.69
C PRO A 21 8.58 -0.87 18.69
N THR A 22 8.58 -0.47 19.96
CA THR A 22 9.37 -1.13 21.00
C THR A 22 8.73 -2.41 21.55
N ASP A 23 7.41 -2.52 21.40
CA ASP A 23 6.64 -3.67 21.88
C ASP A 23 5.37 -3.89 21.05
N LEU A 24 4.71 -5.04 21.31
CA LEU A 24 3.49 -5.44 20.61
C LEU A 24 2.31 -4.46 20.86
N ALA A 25 2.27 -3.81 22.04
CA ALA A 25 1.19 -2.88 22.36
C ALA A 25 1.29 -1.60 21.49
N GLU A 26 2.50 -1.08 21.31
CA GLU A 26 2.77 0.05 20.42
C GLU A 26 2.50 -0.34 18.97
N THR A 27 2.94 -1.52 18.54
CA THR A 27 2.65 -2.07 17.21
C THR A 27 1.15 -2.12 16.95
N THR A 28 0.38 -2.71 17.87
CA THR A 28 -1.07 -2.83 17.76
C THR A 28 -1.73 -1.45 17.69
N ALA A 29 -1.28 -0.49 18.51
CA ALA A 29 -1.82 0.87 18.47
C ALA A 29 -1.62 1.56 17.11
N TRP A 30 -0.50 1.31 16.44
CA TRP A 30 -0.28 1.80 15.06
C TRP A 30 -1.21 1.11 14.05
N ILE A 31 -1.37 -0.20 14.12
CA ILE A 31 -2.27 -0.95 13.22
C ILE A 31 -3.72 -0.48 13.40
N ASP A 32 -4.19 -0.34 14.63
CA ASP A 32 -5.52 0.16 14.95
C ASP A 32 -5.74 1.57 14.42
N HIS A 33 -4.72 2.45 14.56
CA HIS A 33 -4.75 3.79 13.99
C HIS A 33 -4.92 3.73 12.47
N LEU A 34 -4.07 2.95 11.75
CA LEU A 34 -4.14 2.84 10.29
C LEU A 34 -5.51 2.32 9.83
N ASN A 35 -6.05 1.31 10.49
CA ASN A 35 -7.37 0.75 10.18
C ASN A 35 -8.47 1.79 10.42
N SER A 36 -8.43 2.49 11.56
CA SER A 36 -9.42 3.51 11.92
C SER A 36 -9.44 4.69 10.95
N VAL A 37 -8.27 5.29 10.65
CA VAL A 37 -8.22 6.46 9.75
C VAL A 37 -8.53 6.11 8.30
N SER A 38 -8.27 4.86 7.90
CA SER A 38 -8.46 4.36 6.53
C SER A 38 -9.87 3.82 6.26
N ASP A 39 -10.73 3.77 7.26
CA ASP A 39 -12.07 3.24 7.10
C ASP A 39 -12.95 4.10 6.16
N ALA A 40 -14.15 3.60 5.85
CA ALA A 40 -15.08 4.27 4.94
C ALA A 40 -15.66 5.57 5.51
N ILE A 41 -15.63 5.77 6.84
CA ILE A 41 -16.19 6.93 7.54
C ILE A 41 -15.13 8.01 7.69
N ASN A 42 -13.96 7.68 8.23
CA ASN A 42 -12.88 8.63 8.50
C ASN A 42 -12.20 9.12 7.21
N GLN A 43 -12.09 8.24 6.22
CA GLN A 43 -11.69 8.60 4.84
C GLN A 43 -10.32 9.26 4.71
N LYS A 44 -9.39 8.94 5.59
CA LYS A 44 -8.02 9.47 5.65
C LYS A 44 -7.02 8.33 5.59
N PRO A 45 -6.97 7.58 4.46
CA PRO A 45 -6.11 6.41 4.37
C PRO A 45 -4.64 6.80 4.60
N ALA A 46 -3.97 5.97 5.38
CA ALA A 46 -2.56 6.16 5.72
C ALA A 46 -1.78 4.85 5.55
N ILE A 47 -0.50 5.00 5.20
CA ILE A 47 0.52 3.95 5.15
C ILE A 47 1.60 4.34 6.15
N ILE A 48 2.16 3.35 6.86
CA ILE A 48 3.29 3.55 7.76
C ILE A 48 4.53 2.89 7.19
N VAL A 49 5.66 3.58 7.29
CA VAL A 49 7.00 3.10 6.90
C VAL A 49 7.82 2.92 8.15
N ILE A 50 8.33 1.71 8.37
CA ILE A 50 9.10 1.30 9.54
C ILE A 50 10.48 0.84 9.07
N PRO A 51 11.59 1.48 9.52
CA PRO A 51 12.92 1.20 9.02
C PRO A 51 13.60 0.07 9.80
N PHE A 52 14.43 -0.69 9.09
CA PHE A 52 15.30 -1.72 9.66
C PHE A 52 16.67 -1.69 8.98
N SER A 53 17.71 -1.91 9.77
CA SER A 53 19.09 -2.10 9.29
C SER A 53 19.55 -3.56 9.37
N ASP A 54 18.69 -4.44 9.87
CA ASP A 54 18.91 -5.88 9.99
C ASP A 54 17.70 -6.64 9.41
N VAL A 55 17.98 -7.59 8.52
CA VAL A 55 16.93 -8.29 7.77
C VAL A 55 16.19 -9.31 8.63
N GLU A 56 16.85 -9.96 9.59
CA GLU A 56 16.25 -10.92 10.51
C GLU A 56 15.25 -10.20 11.43
N ALA A 57 15.64 -9.06 11.99
CA ALA A 57 14.76 -8.23 12.81
C ALA A 57 13.54 -7.70 12.03
N ALA A 58 13.73 -7.37 10.75
CA ALA A 58 12.62 -6.95 9.88
C ALA A 58 11.62 -8.08 9.62
N GLU A 59 12.12 -9.30 9.36
CA GLU A 59 11.28 -10.48 9.15
C GLU A 59 10.52 -10.89 10.42
N GLU A 60 11.19 -10.88 11.57
CA GLU A 60 10.55 -11.15 12.88
C GLU A 60 9.42 -10.13 13.16
N PHE A 61 9.64 -8.86 12.85
CA PHE A 61 8.62 -7.84 13.02
C PHE A 61 7.46 -8.04 12.03
N ALA A 62 7.75 -8.28 10.76
CA ALA A 62 6.73 -8.49 9.72
C ALA A 62 5.87 -9.73 9.97
N ALA A 63 6.41 -10.75 10.65
CA ALA A 63 5.70 -11.98 11.01
C ALA A 63 4.79 -11.86 12.25
N GLN A 64 4.75 -10.71 12.92
CA GLN A 64 3.83 -10.52 14.05
C GLN A 64 2.37 -10.55 13.58
N ALA A 65 1.51 -11.26 14.30
CA ALA A 65 0.12 -11.48 13.92
C ALA A 65 -0.67 -10.22 13.48
N PRO A 66 -0.59 -9.05 14.15
CA PRO A 66 -1.29 -7.87 13.66
C PRO A 66 -0.63 -7.22 12.44
N VAL A 67 0.67 -7.50 12.17
CA VAL A 67 1.46 -6.89 11.11
C VAL A 67 1.29 -7.66 9.80
N GLU A 68 1.40 -8.99 9.83
CA GLU A 68 1.35 -9.87 8.65
C GLU A 68 0.02 -9.84 7.88
N THR A 69 -1.03 -9.29 8.47
CA THR A 69 -2.34 -9.10 7.85
C THR A 69 -2.55 -7.69 7.30
N SER A 70 -1.57 -6.79 7.47
CA SER A 70 -1.72 -5.37 7.15
C SER A 70 -1.05 -5.01 5.83
N TYR A 71 -1.82 -4.60 4.84
CA TYR A 71 -1.32 -4.03 3.58
C TYR A 71 -0.98 -2.53 3.68
N ARG A 72 -0.97 -1.98 4.91
CA ARG A 72 -0.67 -0.55 5.18
C ARG A 72 0.63 -0.34 5.94
N VAL A 73 1.37 -1.41 6.17
CA VAL A 73 2.68 -1.37 6.83
C VAL A 73 3.75 -1.73 5.81
N VAL A 74 4.78 -0.92 5.73
CA VAL A 74 5.98 -1.15 4.92
C VAL A 74 7.17 -1.26 5.87
N CYS A 75 7.69 -2.46 6.06
CA CYS A 75 8.96 -2.71 6.75
C CYS A 75 10.07 -2.53 5.73
N VAL A 76 10.69 -1.34 5.68
CA VAL A 76 11.79 -1.07 4.76
C VAL A 76 13.11 -1.49 5.40
N CYS A 77 13.87 -2.35 4.73
CA CYS A 77 15.14 -2.86 5.22
C CYS A 77 16.27 -2.57 4.22
N TYR A 78 17.33 -1.94 4.70
CA TYR A 78 18.62 -1.86 4.03
C TYR A 78 19.67 -2.47 4.95
N HIS A 79 20.00 -3.76 4.72
CA HIS A 79 20.86 -4.53 5.62
C HIS A 79 22.25 -3.88 5.74
N GLY A 80 22.68 -3.66 6.98
CA GLY A 80 23.97 -2.99 7.28
C GLY A 80 23.93 -1.47 7.32
N ALA A 81 22.79 -0.82 7.04
CA ALA A 81 22.65 0.63 7.11
C ALA A 81 22.43 1.14 8.55
N TYR A 82 23.22 0.64 9.49
CA TYR A 82 23.12 0.98 10.90
C TYR A 82 23.28 2.49 11.15
N GLY A 83 22.36 3.04 11.95
CA GLY A 83 22.34 4.48 12.27
C GLY A 83 21.79 5.38 11.18
N GLN A 84 21.22 4.80 10.10
CA GLN A 84 20.55 5.53 9.01
C GLN A 84 19.05 5.21 8.94
N GLU A 85 18.49 4.57 9.96
CA GLU A 85 17.10 4.11 9.98
C GLU A 85 16.09 5.28 9.80
N PRO A 86 16.23 6.43 10.47
CA PRO A 86 15.31 7.56 10.26
C PRO A 86 15.33 8.11 8.83
N GLU A 87 16.53 8.21 8.24
CA GLU A 87 16.75 8.67 6.86
C GLU A 87 16.16 7.66 5.87
N LEU A 88 16.31 6.37 6.12
CA LEU A 88 15.76 5.28 5.31
C LEU A 88 14.21 5.36 5.28
N ALA A 89 13.58 5.50 6.45
CA ALA A 89 12.13 5.65 6.52
C ALA A 89 11.64 6.91 5.79
N ALA A 90 12.34 8.03 5.97
CA ALA A 90 12.00 9.30 5.34
C ALA A 90 12.15 9.23 3.81
N ALA A 91 13.24 8.63 3.30
CA ALA A 91 13.50 8.47 1.88
C ALA A 91 12.47 7.53 1.22
N MET A 92 12.14 6.40 1.87
CA MET A 92 11.10 5.50 1.38
C MET A 92 9.73 6.18 1.37
N ALA A 93 9.37 6.90 2.43
CA ALA A 93 8.12 7.65 2.50
C ALA A 93 8.04 8.73 1.40
N ALA A 94 9.16 9.42 1.12
CA ALA A 94 9.25 10.40 0.05
C ALA A 94 9.06 9.74 -1.33
N ALA A 95 9.69 8.59 -1.59
CA ALA A 95 9.53 7.85 -2.83
C ALA A 95 8.06 7.42 -3.06
N LEU A 96 7.39 6.91 -2.01
CA LEU A 96 5.96 6.56 -2.08
C LEU A 96 5.08 7.79 -2.34
N ALA A 97 5.43 8.95 -1.76
CA ALA A 97 4.64 10.19 -1.90
C ALA A 97 4.83 10.86 -3.27
N ASP A 98 5.97 10.70 -3.91
CA ASP A 98 6.32 11.31 -5.21
C ASP A 98 5.71 10.55 -6.40
N SER A 99 5.11 9.39 -6.18
CA SER A 99 4.48 8.61 -7.25
C SER A 99 3.26 9.32 -7.82
N ASN A 100 3.32 9.69 -9.10
CA ASN A 100 2.20 10.28 -9.83
C ASN A 100 1.22 9.21 -10.36
N ASP A 101 1.68 7.98 -10.51
CA ASP A 101 0.89 6.82 -10.92
C ASP A 101 0.94 5.75 -9.84
N PRO A 102 -0.20 5.46 -9.15
CA PRO A 102 -0.21 4.51 -8.05
C PRO A 102 0.03 3.06 -8.48
N ALA A 103 -0.13 2.74 -9.77
CA ALA A 103 0.11 1.40 -10.31
C ALA A 103 1.57 1.20 -10.78
N LEU A 104 2.35 2.28 -10.94
CA LEU A 104 3.73 2.18 -11.39
C LEU A 104 4.61 1.53 -10.31
N PRO A 105 5.34 0.43 -10.61
CA PRO A 105 6.26 -0.19 -9.65
C PRO A 105 7.40 0.73 -9.22
N PHE A 106 7.89 0.51 -8.00
CA PHE A 106 9.01 1.27 -7.42
C PHE A 106 10.38 0.63 -7.63
N ASN A 107 10.47 -0.46 -8.40
CA ASN A 107 11.73 -1.16 -8.66
C ASN A 107 12.76 -0.22 -9.31
N GLY A 108 13.98 -0.20 -8.77
CA GLY A 108 15.08 0.64 -9.28
C GLY A 108 14.95 2.13 -8.93
N VAL A 109 13.99 2.53 -8.09
CA VAL A 109 13.90 3.91 -7.61
C VAL A 109 14.99 4.15 -6.59
N ASN A 110 15.89 5.10 -6.89
CA ASN A 110 16.98 5.48 -6.00
C ASN A 110 16.47 6.23 -4.76
N LEU A 111 16.97 5.86 -3.58
CA LEU A 111 16.70 6.55 -2.33
C LEU A 111 17.79 7.56 -2.01
N GLY A 112 17.45 8.85 -2.07
CA GLY A 112 18.38 9.92 -1.74
C GLY A 112 18.58 10.11 -0.23
N GLY A 113 19.76 10.61 0.16
CA GLY A 113 20.06 10.92 1.57
C GLY A 113 20.51 9.73 2.41
N ILE A 114 20.72 8.56 1.80
CA ILE A 114 21.21 7.35 2.44
C ILE A 114 22.55 6.98 1.83
N ASN A 115 23.53 6.59 2.65
CA ASN A 115 24.82 6.11 2.17
C ASN A 115 24.73 4.62 1.80
N ALA A 116 25.45 4.25 0.74
CA ALA A 116 25.62 2.84 0.40
C ALA A 116 26.31 2.08 1.53
N VAL A 117 25.90 0.83 1.73
CA VAL A 117 26.51 -0.07 2.73
C VAL A 117 27.81 -0.66 2.20
N GLU A 118 28.69 -1.07 3.12
CA GLU A 118 29.92 -1.78 2.77
C GLU A 118 29.62 -3.15 2.14
N ASP A 119 30.52 -3.64 1.28
CA ASP A 119 30.34 -4.88 0.52
C ASP A 119 30.07 -6.11 1.42
N GLN A 120 30.59 -6.12 2.65
CA GLN A 120 30.36 -7.21 3.61
C GLN A 120 28.91 -7.35 4.08
N TYR A 121 28.10 -6.30 3.94
CA TYR A 121 26.67 -6.30 4.31
C TYR A 121 25.74 -6.57 3.11
N LYS A 122 26.28 -6.64 1.88
CA LYS A 122 25.48 -6.96 0.71
C LYS A 122 24.94 -8.37 0.79
N LEU A 123 23.64 -8.51 0.53
CA LEU A 123 22.94 -9.80 0.56
C LEU A 123 22.97 -10.47 -0.82
N THR A 124 22.81 -11.79 -0.83
CA THR A 124 22.61 -12.52 -2.09
C THR A 124 21.19 -12.29 -2.61
N PHE A 125 21.01 -12.48 -3.92
CA PHE A 125 19.69 -12.36 -4.55
C PHE A 125 18.65 -13.25 -3.88
N GLU A 126 19.01 -14.50 -3.58
CA GLU A 126 18.11 -15.46 -2.93
C GLU A 126 17.70 -14.99 -1.51
N ARG A 127 18.60 -14.34 -0.77
CA ARG A 127 18.29 -13.80 0.56
C ARG A 127 17.35 -12.61 0.47
N ILE A 128 17.57 -11.73 -0.51
CA ILE A 128 16.68 -10.59 -0.80
C ILE A 128 15.29 -11.09 -1.19
N GLU A 129 15.21 -12.06 -2.11
CA GLU A 129 13.94 -12.64 -2.55
C GLU A 129 13.18 -13.29 -1.40
N ALA A 130 13.88 -14.02 -0.52
CA ALA A 130 13.28 -14.61 0.68
C ALA A 130 12.68 -13.52 1.60
N ALA A 131 13.39 -12.42 1.84
CA ALA A 131 12.90 -11.31 2.65
C ALA A 131 11.68 -10.62 2.04
N LEU A 132 11.68 -10.40 0.72
CA LEU A 132 10.51 -9.86 0.00
C LEU A 132 9.28 -10.75 0.17
N ASN A 133 9.45 -12.07 0.08
CA ASN A 133 8.38 -13.05 0.29
C ASN A 133 7.91 -13.10 1.76
N HIS A 134 8.75 -12.63 2.69
CA HIS A 134 8.39 -12.46 4.10
C HIS A 134 7.79 -11.07 4.40
N GLY A 135 7.45 -10.28 3.38
CA GLY A 135 6.80 -8.98 3.55
C GLY A 135 7.75 -7.85 3.97
N VAL A 136 9.05 -7.99 3.68
CA VAL A 136 10.06 -6.98 3.95
C VAL A 136 10.44 -6.28 2.64
N CYS A 137 10.23 -4.96 2.58
CA CYS A 137 10.63 -4.14 1.44
C CYS A 137 12.15 -3.94 1.45
N MET A 138 12.86 -4.61 0.54
CA MET A 138 14.31 -4.62 0.51
C MET A 138 14.88 -3.47 -0.34
N ILE A 139 15.92 -2.86 0.21
CA ILE A 139 16.79 -1.92 -0.49
C ILE A 139 18.10 -2.62 -0.78
N ASP A 140 18.64 -2.41 -1.96
CA ASP A 140 19.98 -2.90 -2.36
C ASP A 140 20.78 -1.78 -2.99
N THR A 141 22.08 -2.02 -3.20
CA THR A 141 22.96 -1.09 -3.89
C THR A 141 22.90 -1.36 -5.40
N GLY A 142 22.35 -0.41 -6.13
CA GLY A 142 22.24 -0.49 -7.59
C GLY A 142 23.58 -0.49 -8.31
N ALA A 143 23.55 -0.68 -9.62
CA ALA A 143 24.75 -0.68 -10.46
C ALA A 143 25.49 0.67 -10.49
N ASP A 144 24.81 1.76 -10.17
CA ASP A 144 25.38 3.10 -10.04
C ASP A 144 25.98 3.37 -8.63
N GLY A 145 25.96 2.39 -7.75
CA GLY A 145 26.45 2.46 -6.38
C GLY A 145 25.52 3.17 -5.41
N LYS A 146 24.27 3.43 -5.79
CA LYS A 146 23.28 4.09 -4.92
C LYS A 146 22.27 3.09 -4.36
N PRO A 147 21.74 3.38 -3.15
CA PRO A 147 20.63 2.61 -2.62
C PRO A 147 19.38 2.72 -3.51
N GLU A 148 18.82 1.60 -3.90
CA GLU A 148 17.60 1.54 -4.71
C GLU A 148 16.59 0.53 -4.16
N ILE A 149 15.31 0.76 -4.44
CA ILE A 149 14.22 -0.13 -4.05
C ILE A 149 14.26 -1.36 -4.94
N VAL A 150 14.42 -2.56 -4.37
CA VAL A 150 14.32 -3.81 -5.12
C VAL A 150 12.87 -4.09 -5.50
N ARG A 151 11.97 -4.08 -4.52
CA ARG A 151 10.53 -4.17 -4.70
C ARG A 151 9.83 -3.58 -3.49
N ALA A 152 8.86 -2.70 -3.71
CA ALA A 152 8.10 -2.08 -2.64
C ALA A 152 6.93 -2.99 -2.20
N VAL A 153 7.15 -3.74 -1.14
CA VAL A 153 6.14 -4.65 -0.57
C VAL A 153 5.60 -4.14 0.75
N SER A 154 4.37 -4.53 1.06
CA SER A 154 3.76 -4.40 2.38
C SER A 154 4.05 -5.65 3.21
N THR A 155 3.65 -5.64 4.47
CA THR A 155 3.75 -6.82 5.34
C THR A 155 2.60 -7.82 5.14
N TYR A 156 1.67 -7.57 4.22
CA TYR A 156 0.53 -8.43 3.97
C TYR A 156 0.94 -9.76 3.35
N ARG A 157 0.74 -10.84 4.09
CA ARG A 157 1.02 -12.22 3.66
C ARG A 157 -0.10 -13.17 4.04
N VAL A 158 -0.93 -12.78 5.00
CA VAL A 158 -2.02 -13.60 5.51
C VAL A 158 -3.34 -12.85 5.34
N ASN A 159 -4.31 -13.52 4.75
CA ASN A 159 -5.66 -12.96 4.61
C ASN A 159 -6.35 -12.91 5.98
N PRO A 160 -6.75 -11.72 6.47
CA PRO A 160 -7.33 -11.58 7.80
C PRO A 160 -8.68 -12.31 7.98
N ASP A 161 -9.41 -12.59 6.89
CA ASP A 161 -10.72 -13.24 6.95
C ASP A 161 -10.59 -14.77 6.97
N SER A 162 -9.64 -15.34 6.22
CA SER A 162 -9.46 -16.78 6.09
C SER A 162 -8.33 -17.36 6.94
N GLY A 163 -7.36 -16.52 7.35
CA GLY A 163 -6.14 -16.96 8.03
C GLY A 163 -5.19 -17.78 7.14
N LEU A 164 -5.38 -17.75 5.83
CA LEU A 164 -4.54 -18.45 4.86
C LEU A 164 -3.51 -17.50 4.23
N ASP A 165 -2.43 -18.07 3.72
CA ASP A 165 -1.43 -17.31 2.96
C ASP A 165 -2.09 -16.65 1.75
N ASP A 166 -1.78 -15.37 1.54
CA ASP A 166 -2.34 -14.53 0.48
C ASP A 166 -1.33 -13.45 0.08
N ASP A 167 -1.09 -13.29 -1.19
CA ASP A 167 -0.19 -12.28 -1.76
C ASP A 167 -0.92 -11.14 -2.49
N LEU A 168 -2.26 -11.13 -2.44
CA LEU A 168 -3.11 -10.20 -3.20
C LEU A 168 -2.71 -8.73 -2.97
N MET A 169 -2.35 -8.38 -1.74
CA MET A 169 -2.01 -7.03 -1.32
C MET A 169 -0.53 -6.91 -0.88
N LEU A 170 0.33 -7.86 -1.28
CA LEU A 170 1.75 -7.83 -0.93
C LEU A 170 2.44 -6.60 -1.53
N ASP A 171 2.22 -6.28 -2.81
CA ASP A 171 2.75 -5.05 -3.39
C ASP A 171 2.02 -3.83 -2.82
N ILE A 172 2.78 -2.84 -2.36
CA ILE A 172 2.24 -1.59 -1.80
C ILE A 172 1.38 -0.83 -2.81
N ASN A 173 1.62 -1.05 -4.11
CA ASN A 173 0.83 -0.49 -5.19
C ASN A 173 -0.66 -0.82 -5.06
N GLY A 174 -1.01 -2.01 -4.57
CA GLY A 174 -2.40 -2.37 -4.30
C GLY A 174 -3.08 -1.40 -3.33
N ALA A 175 -2.41 -1.05 -2.22
CA ALA A 175 -2.91 -0.06 -1.26
C ALA A 175 -3.04 1.33 -1.89
N LEU A 176 -2.01 1.77 -2.63
CA LEU A 176 -1.98 3.08 -3.30
C LEU A 176 -3.09 3.21 -4.35
N VAL A 177 -3.31 2.18 -5.17
CA VAL A 177 -4.37 2.16 -6.20
C VAL A 177 -5.75 2.21 -5.55
N ILE A 178 -5.99 1.43 -4.48
CA ILE A 178 -7.28 1.45 -3.77
C ILE A 178 -7.54 2.82 -3.17
N ASP A 179 -6.54 3.41 -2.52
CA ASP A 179 -6.69 4.73 -1.89
C ASP A 179 -6.88 5.85 -2.92
N TYR A 180 -6.16 5.79 -4.04
CA TYR A 180 -6.36 6.70 -5.16
C TYR A 180 -7.76 6.56 -5.77
N THR A 181 -8.20 5.34 -6.04
CA THR A 181 -9.54 5.04 -6.55
C THR A 181 -10.62 5.59 -5.61
N ARG A 182 -10.49 5.37 -4.31
CA ARG A 182 -11.39 5.93 -3.29
C ARG A 182 -11.40 7.45 -3.32
N LYS A 183 -10.24 8.09 -3.44
CA LYS A 183 -10.10 9.56 -3.49
C LYS A 183 -10.85 10.15 -4.68
N VAL A 184 -10.62 9.63 -5.89
CA VAL A 184 -11.24 10.17 -7.12
C VAL A 184 -12.74 9.90 -7.16
N LEU A 185 -13.20 8.73 -6.71
CA LEU A 185 -14.64 8.42 -6.60
C LEU A 185 -15.35 9.36 -5.62
N ARG A 186 -14.73 9.65 -4.46
CA ARG A 186 -15.29 10.60 -3.49
C ARG A 186 -15.40 12.01 -4.05
N ALA A 187 -14.41 12.46 -4.83
CA ALA A 187 -14.45 13.75 -5.49
C ALA A 187 -15.62 13.86 -6.50
N ASP A 188 -15.84 12.80 -7.28
CA ASP A 188 -16.96 12.76 -8.24
C ASP A 188 -18.31 12.68 -7.51
N LEU A 189 -18.43 11.87 -6.48
CA LEU A 189 -19.66 11.68 -5.72
C LEU A 189 -19.98 12.85 -4.78
N ALA A 190 -19.04 13.72 -4.50
CA ALA A 190 -19.28 14.91 -3.67
C ALA A 190 -20.41 15.81 -4.22
N LYS A 191 -20.57 15.84 -5.54
CA LYS A 191 -21.61 16.60 -6.23
C LYS A 191 -23.03 16.03 -6.02
N GLU A 192 -23.11 14.76 -5.61
CA GLU A 192 -24.38 14.03 -5.42
C GLU A 192 -24.90 14.07 -3.97
N ARG A 193 -24.16 14.66 -3.03
CA ARG A 193 -24.49 14.68 -1.57
C ARG A 193 -25.85 15.32 -1.26
N ARG A 194 -26.37 16.20 -2.10
CA ARG A 194 -27.65 16.91 -1.88
C ARG A 194 -28.80 16.33 -2.70
N ARG A 195 -28.75 15.07 -3.07
CA ARG A 195 -29.77 14.38 -3.85
C ARG A 195 -30.68 13.52 -2.97
N LYS A 196 -31.89 13.22 -3.50
CA LYS A 196 -32.83 12.33 -2.83
C LYS A 196 -32.40 10.86 -3.01
N ASN A 197 -32.57 10.03 -1.99
CA ASN A 197 -32.28 8.58 -2.06
C ASN A 197 -33.40 7.84 -2.81
N THR A 198 -33.49 8.01 -4.14
CA THR A 198 -34.44 7.29 -5.01
C THR A 198 -33.71 6.22 -5.83
N ALA A 199 -34.47 5.23 -6.34
CA ALA A 199 -33.90 4.22 -7.23
C ALA A 199 -33.25 4.82 -8.48
N ALA A 200 -33.83 5.91 -9.04
CA ALA A 200 -33.26 6.62 -10.19
C ALA A 200 -31.92 7.26 -9.82
N GLN A 201 -31.82 7.88 -8.63
CA GLN A 201 -30.58 8.51 -8.19
C GLN A 201 -29.48 7.48 -7.87
N ARG A 202 -29.84 6.31 -7.31
CA ARG A 202 -28.86 5.22 -7.12
C ARG A 202 -28.32 4.67 -8.44
N ARG A 203 -29.15 4.57 -9.49
CA ARG A 203 -28.68 4.23 -10.85
C ARG A 203 -27.72 5.31 -11.41
N ASN A 204 -28.01 6.59 -11.16
CA ASN A 204 -27.11 7.68 -11.55
C ASN A 204 -25.76 7.57 -10.83
N VAL A 205 -25.76 7.34 -9.51
CA VAL A 205 -24.52 7.12 -8.73
C VAL A 205 -23.74 5.92 -9.29
N ARG A 206 -24.42 4.79 -9.61
CA ARG A 206 -23.77 3.63 -10.24
C ARG A 206 -23.11 4.02 -11.58
N SER A 207 -23.76 4.81 -12.40
CA SER A 207 -23.22 5.24 -13.70
C SER A 207 -22.00 6.17 -13.54
N ILE A 208 -22.00 7.06 -12.54
CA ILE A 208 -20.84 7.91 -12.21
C ILE A 208 -19.65 7.06 -11.77
N ILE A 209 -19.88 6.08 -10.87
CA ILE A 209 -18.83 5.17 -10.42
C ILE A 209 -18.27 4.38 -11.60
N LEU A 210 -19.13 3.73 -12.40
CA LEU A 210 -18.70 2.92 -13.53
C LEU A 210 -17.88 3.74 -14.53
N LYS A 211 -18.33 4.97 -14.86
CA LYS A 211 -17.58 5.87 -15.73
C LYS A 211 -16.18 6.14 -15.19
N ARG A 212 -16.05 6.41 -13.89
CA ARG A 212 -14.73 6.66 -13.28
C ARG A 212 -13.86 5.42 -13.30
N LEU A 213 -14.41 4.25 -12.97
CA LEU A 213 -13.65 2.98 -13.02
C LEU A 213 -13.16 2.70 -14.44
N THR A 214 -14.00 2.92 -15.48
CA THR A 214 -13.56 2.77 -16.88
C THR A 214 -12.44 3.75 -17.27
N GLN A 215 -12.43 4.95 -16.73
CA GLN A 215 -11.31 5.89 -16.94
C GLN A 215 -10.02 5.43 -16.27
N LEU A 216 -10.12 4.75 -15.12
CA LEU A 216 -8.96 4.16 -14.44
C LEU A 216 -8.46 2.90 -15.15
N ASP A 217 -9.36 2.14 -15.80
CA ASP A 217 -9.04 1.00 -16.67
C ASP A 217 -8.31 1.47 -17.94
N ASP A 218 -8.83 2.51 -18.59
CA ASP A 218 -8.21 3.14 -19.77
C ASP A 218 -6.84 3.79 -19.44
N ALA A 219 -6.58 4.12 -18.17
CA ALA A 219 -5.31 4.65 -17.66
C ALA A 219 -4.38 3.55 -17.08
N GLU A 220 -4.70 2.27 -17.24
CA GLU A 220 -3.93 1.13 -16.77
C GLU A 220 -3.69 1.09 -15.25
N ILE A 221 -4.57 1.77 -14.47
CA ILE A 221 -4.55 1.73 -13.00
C ILE A 221 -5.40 0.57 -12.49
N LEU A 222 -6.55 0.33 -13.13
CA LEU A 222 -7.41 -0.84 -12.91
C LEU A 222 -7.46 -1.67 -14.18
N GLN A 223 -7.91 -2.92 -14.04
CA GLN A 223 -8.14 -3.82 -15.17
C GLN A 223 -9.46 -4.57 -15.03
N ASP A 224 -9.96 -5.13 -16.15
CA ASP A 224 -11.17 -5.97 -16.21
C ASP A 224 -12.44 -5.26 -15.70
N VAL A 225 -12.48 -3.93 -15.73
CA VAL A 225 -13.60 -3.13 -15.21
C VAL A 225 -14.88 -3.42 -15.98
N ARG A 226 -14.80 -3.57 -17.32
CA ARG A 226 -15.97 -3.83 -18.16
C ARG A 226 -16.53 -5.21 -17.94
N ASP A 227 -15.66 -6.20 -17.74
CA ASP A 227 -16.03 -7.61 -17.51
C ASP A 227 -16.67 -7.81 -16.13
N ASN A 228 -16.31 -7.00 -15.16
CA ASN A 228 -16.83 -7.03 -13.79
C ASN A 228 -17.90 -5.95 -13.51
N ALA A 229 -18.40 -5.26 -14.53
CA ALA A 229 -19.34 -4.14 -14.36
C ALA A 229 -20.69 -4.54 -13.74
N ASP A 230 -21.12 -5.79 -13.89
CA ASP A 230 -22.34 -6.35 -13.30
C ASP A 230 -22.23 -6.52 -11.78
N GLN A 231 -21.01 -6.71 -11.24
CA GLN A 231 -20.74 -6.82 -9.81
C GLN A 231 -20.81 -5.46 -9.09
N LEU A 232 -20.78 -4.33 -9.83
CA LEU A 232 -20.97 -3.02 -9.26
C LEU A 232 -22.44 -2.84 -8.85
N THR A 233 -22.69 -2.74 -7.56
CA THR A 233 -24.03 -2.52 -7.02
C THR A 233 -24.10 -1.24 -6.20
N VAL A 234 -25.25 -0.55 -6.27
CA VAL A 234 -25.55 0.65 -5.46
C VAL A 234 -26.95 0.47 -4.88
N THR A 235 -27.02 0.23 -3.59
CA THR A 235 -28.25 -0.13 -2.88
C THR A 235 -28.53 0.84 -1.73
N ALA A 236 -29.81 0.96 -1.34
CA ALA A 236 -30.15 1.61 -0.08
C ALA A 236 -29.69 0.73 1.08
N ASP A 237 -29.20 1.37 2.15
CA ASP A 237 -28.90 0.66 3.37
C ASP A 237 -30.21 0.14 4.02
N GLN A 238 -30.14 -1.03 4.63
CA GLN A 238 -31.34 -1.67 5.23
C GLN A 238 -31.69 -1.11 6.62
N THR A 239 -30.69 -0.57 7.32
CA THR A 239 -30.85 -0.05 8.68
C THR A 239 -30.88 1.48 8.72
N ASP A 240 -30.06 2.12 7.90
CA ASP A 240 -30.02 3.59 7.79
C ASP A 240 -30.67 4.05 6.47
N ARG A 241 -31.89 4.61 6.57
CA ARG A 241 -32.66 5.12 5.43
C ARG A 241 -31.99 6.27 4.67
N TYR A 242 -31.00 6.93 5.27
CA TYR A 242 -30.26 8.05 4.66
C TYR A 242 -28.96 7.60 4.00
N ARG A 243 -28.57 6.35 4.17
CA ARG A 243 -27.34 5.77 3.65
C ARG A 243 -27.56 5.02 2.34
N VAL A 244 -26.59 5.14 1.46
CA VAL A 244 -26.47 4.34 0.22
C VAL A 244 -25.15 3.58 0.28
N ASN A 245 -25.19 2.28 0.03
CA ASN A 245 -24.04 1.41 -0.01
C ASN A 245 -23.66 1.12 -1.46
N ALA A 246 -22.38 1.24 -1.78
CA ALA A 246 -21.82 0.81 -3.06
C ALA A 246 -20.82 -0.34 -2.83
N LYS A 247 -21.03 -1.47 -3.54
CA LYS A 247 -20.03 -2.53 -3.67
C LYS A 247 -19.32 -2.30 -5.02
N ILE A 248 -18.04 -2.04 -4.98
CA ILE A 248 -17.24 -1.62 -6.12
C ILE A 248 -16.20 -2.70 -6.40
N PRO A 249 -16.31 -3.45 -7.51
CA PRO A 249 -15.24 -4.34 -7.94
C PRO A 249 -14.05 -3.51 -8.38
N ALA A 250 -12.86 -3.79 -7.87
CA ALA A 250 -11.63 -3.16 -8.28
C ALA A 250 -10.54 -4.23 -8.39
N ASN A 251 -10.11 -4.50 -9.63
CA ASN A 251 -8.94 -5.30 -9.92
C ASN A 251 -7.83 -4.34 -10.34
N TRP A 252 -6.76 -4.25 -9.55
CA TRP A 252 -5.66 -3.34 -9.85
C TRP A 252 -4.62 -3.97 -10.78
N VAL A 253 -3.98 -3.14 -11.62
CA VAL A 253 -2.93 -3.59 -12.54
C VAL A 253 -1.65 -3.85 -11.74
N ARG A 254 -1.13 -5.07 -11.85
CA ARG A 254 0.10 -5.47 -11.15
C ARG A 254 1.34 -5.02 -11.91
N GLY A 255 2.37 -4.62 -11.16
CA GLY A 255 3.64 -4.21 -11.73
C GLY A 255 4.41 -5.37 -12.37
N MET A 256 5.19 -5.06 -13.39
CA MET A 256 6.14 -5.98 -13.99
C MET A 256 7.48 -5.86 -13.23
N HIS A 257 7.77 -6.81 -12.33
CA HIS A 257 8.97 -6.75 -11.48
C HIS A 257 10.18 -7.45 -12.09
N VAL A 258 9.98 -8.46 -12.96
CA VAL A 258 11.04 -9.25 -13.56
C VAL A 258 10.76 -9.47 -15.05
N ILE A 259 11.77 -9.24 -15.87
CA ILE A 259 11.76 -9.61 -17.29
C ILE A 259 12.80 -10.70 -17.48
N ALA A 260 12.36 -11.95 -17.69
CA ALA A 260 13.24 -13.07 -17.99
C ALA A 260 13.43 -13.20 -19.50
N GLY A 261 14.69 -13.16 -19.98
CA GLY A 261 15.04 -13.31 -21.38
C GLY A 261 15.97 -14.49 -21.60
N THR A 262 15.75 -15.27 -22.68
CA THR A 262 16.67 -16.33 -23.15
C THR A 262 17.30 -15.87 -24.45
N ILE A 263 18.62 -16.04 -24.59
CA ILE A 263 19.36 -15.78 -25.83
C ILE A 263 19.77 -17.13 -26.39
N ASP A 264 19.22 -17.49 -27.53
CA ASP A 264 19.65 -18.71 -28.28
C ASP A 264 20.75 -18.31 -29.24
N VAL A 265 21.89 -19.01 -29.16
CA VAL A 265 23.03 -18.86 -30.08
C VAL A 265 23.04 -20.03 -31.05
N TYR A 266 23.00 -19.78 -32.39
CA TYR A 266 23.07 -20.79 -33.44
C TYR A 266 24.43 -20.69 -34.17
#